data_a9ad24acbf6a0ffa2ef6d88eae1908d9
#
_entry.id   a9ad24acbf6a0ffa2ef6d88eae1908d9
#
_cell.length_a   1.000
_cell.length_b   1.000
_cell.length_c   1.000
_cell.angle_alpha   90.00
_cell.angle_beta   90.00
_cell.angle_gamma   90.00
#
_symmetry.space_group_name_H-M   'P 1'
#
loop_
_entity.id
_entity.type
_entity.pdbx_description
1 polymer ?
#
loop_
_entity_poly.entity_id
_entity_poly.type
_entity_poly.pdbx_seq_one_letter_code
_entity_poly.pdbx_strand_id
1 'polypeptide(L)'
;MYKRQNDINVSGLTLTEANEKLAEQIDARSLKLIFNDEATETVSGSECGVRYNSNNNVKNILKKQNSFGWIGAYFNKSKNVVNDLAEVDETVLRAKVASLGHLQEEVQVAPVDAKVEYLNNEFTITNEVNGSTIDQEKLISEIKLAFSEGKESLNLTEKKCYVEPAVKANDAKLQNLLDAARKYASAAITYKTRSGDVVLDGSTLVTWLSIDESGNYYRDDAVFKEKVTDFVGSLAKKINSVGGSRTFVGANNRTITVSGGNYGLRLQNSKEISGLLEDIYANKVGVRTPVTTGREASSDNGGLGDTFVEIDLSGQHMWYHKNGQIVLESDIVSGTYNIADRRTPAGAYYLYNKERNRVLRGTKLPDGTWPYETPVSYWMPFNKGIGLHDSSSWRSKWGGTIYMNNGSHGCINLPTGIASQLYNSIEVNCPVVCYY
;
A
#
# COMPACT_ATOMS: atom_id res chain seq x y z
N MET A 1 26.99 -15.95 72.80
CA MET A 1 27.27 -14.81 71.91
C MET A 1 26.26 -14.79 70.81
N TYR A 2 25.40 -13.80 70.75
CA TYR A 2 24.38 -13.69 69.64
C TYR A 2 25.07 -13.32 68.33
N LYS A 3 25.05 -14.23 67.39
CA LYS A 3 25.56 -14.00 66.03
C LYS A 3 24.46 -14.35 65.04
N ARG A 4 24.11 -13.36 64.24
CA ARG A 4 23.26 -13.55 63.09
C ARG A 4 24.13 -13.48 61.83
N GLN A 5 23.99 -14.42 60.95
CA GLN A 5 24.61 -14.46 59.66
C GLN A 5 23.51 -14.41 58.60
N ASN A 6 23.48 -13.35 57.86
CA ASN A 6 22.39 -13.08 56.90
C ASN A 6 20.99 -13.29 57.52
N ASP A 7 20.79 -12.71 58.71
CA ASP A 7 19.60 -12.83 59.59
C ASP A 7 19.33 -14.21 60.20
N ILE A 8 20.13 -15.25 59.91
CA ILE A 8 20.03 -16.56 60.48
C ILE A 8 20.81 -16.62 61.83
N ASN A 9 20.13 -17.01 62.88
CA ASN A 9 20.77 -17.11 64.20
C ASN A 9 21.55 -18.43 64.31
N VAL A 10 22.87 -18.35 64.32
CA VAL A 10 23.82 -19.45 64.49
C VAL A 10 24.58 -19.40 65.80
N SER A 11 24.04 -18.68 66.83
CA SER A 11 24.66 -18.53 68.12
C SER A 11 24.66 -19.84 68.92
N GLY A 12 25.82 -20.17 69.48
CA GLY A 12 26.00 -21.35 70.31
C GLY A 12 26.11 -22.69 69.58
N LEU A 13 26.09 -22.67 68.26
CA LEU A 13 26.23 -23.84 67.41
C LEU A 13 27.72 -24.11 67.07
N THR A 14 28.06 -25.37 66.91
CA THR A 14 29.32 -25.85 66.38
C THR A 14 29.39 -25.45 64.86
N LEU A 15 30.57 -25.58 64.27
CA LEU A 15 30.73 -25.30 62.83
C LEU A 15 29.81 -26.19 61.97
N THR A 16 29.71 -27.47 62.34
CA THR A 16 28.84 -28.43 61.61
C THR A 16 27.36 -28.05 61.74
N GLU A 17 26.89 -27.84 62.96
CA GLU A 17 25.51 -27.44 63.23
C GLU A 17 25.15 -26.10 62.59
N ALA A 18 26.10 -25.14 62.58
CA ALA A 18 25.87 -23.85 61.91
C ALA A 18 25.77 -23.99 60.39
N ASN A 19 26.60 -24.85 59.78
CA ASN A 19 26.53 -25.12 58.35
C ASN A 19 25.24 -25.87 57.98
N GLU A 20 24.83 -26.88 58.73
CA GLU A 20 23.56 -27.61 58.54
C GLU A 20 22.37 -26.66 58.62
N LYS A 21 22.33 -25.81 59.62
CA LYS A 21 21.26 -24.82 59.79
C LYS A 21 21.23 -23.79 58.69
N LEU A 22 22.39 -23.33 58.21
CA LEU A 22 22.49 -22.43 57.07
C LEU A 22 22.03 -23.09 55.78
N ALA A 23 22.42 -24.35 55.56
CA ALA A 23 21.98 -25.13 54.39
C ALA A 23 20.47 -25.28 54.38
N GLU A 24 19.87 -25.75 55.49
CA GLU A 24 18.42 -25.90 55.63
C GLU A 24 17.66 -24.60 55.35
N GLN A 25 18.15 -23.49 55.87
CA GLN A 25 17.53 -22.18 55.69
C GLN A 25 17.73 -21.58 54.30
N ILE A 26 18.81 -21.88 53.59
CA ILE A 26 19.06 -21.44 52.25
C ILE A 26 18.26 -22.28 51.26
N ASP A 27 18.24 -23.59 51.43
CA ASP A 27 17.48 -24.51 50.59
C ASP A 27 15.96 -24.29 50.72
N ALA A 28 15.49 -23.87 51.90
CA ALA A 28 14.08 -23.57 52.18
C ALA A 28 13.64 -22.14 51.70
N ARG A 29 14.55 -21.32 51.16
CA ARG A 29 14.19 -20.00 50.69
C ARG A 29 13.19 -20.09 49.53
N SER A 30 12.27 -19.13 49.50
CA SER A 30 11.37 -18.93 48.38
C SER A 30 11.46 -17.48 47.91
N LEU A 31 11.27 -17.28 46.61
CA LEU A 31 11.26 -15.97 45.97
C LEU A 31 9.92 -15.77 45.25
N LYS A 32 9.20 -14.72 45.64
CA LYS A 32 7.97 -14.30 44.99
C LYS A 32 8.30 -13.41 43.79
N LEU A 33 8.02 -13.86 42.60
CA LEU A 33 8.11 -13.09 41.36
C LEU A 33 6.82 -12.29 41.20
N ILE A 34 6.93 -10.98 40.94
CA ILE A 34 5.79 -10.07 40.73
C ILE A 34 5.87 -9.57 39.30
N PHE A 35 4.84 -9.93 38.52
CA PHE A 35 4.75 -9.60 37.09
C PHE A 35 4.10 -8.22 36.86
N ASN A 36 4.10 -7.74 35.62
CA ASN A 36 3.57 -6.41 35.24
C ASN A 36 2.04 -6.32 35.32
N ASP A 37 1.33 -7.44 35.33
CA ASP A 37 -0.12 -7.55 35.57
C ASP A 37 -0.51 -7.74 37.05
N GLU A 38 0.47 -7.53 37.95
CA GLU A 38 0.35 -7.77 39.39
C GLU A 38 0.18 -9.26 39.80
N ALA A 39 0.15 -10.17 38.82
CA ALA A 39 0.17 -11.59 39.08
C ALA A 39 1.48 -11.99 39.77
N THR A 40 1.44 -13.12 40.48
CA THR A 40 2.63 -13.58 41.22
C THR A 40 2.84 -15.06 41.04
N GLU A 41 4.09 -15.46 40.85
CA GLU A 41 4.53 -16.87 40.95
C GLU A 41 5.60 -16.98 42.02
N THR A 42 5.59 -18.08 42.77
CA THR A 42 6.62 -18.31 43.79
C THR A 42 7.50 -19.47 43.36
N VAL A 43 8.80 -19.27 43.42
CA VAL A 43 9.81 -20.29 43.15
C VAL A 43 10.60 -20.60 44.42
N SER A 44 10.82 -21.87 44.72
CA SER A 44 11.66 -22.28 45.84
C SER A 44 13.14 -22.31 45.43
N GLY A 45 14.02 -22.15 46.41
CA GLY A 45 15.46 -22.27 46.18
C GLY A 45 15.84 -23.62 45.59
N SER A 46 15.25 -24.70 46.11
CA SER A 46 15.49 -26.06 45.62
C SER A 46 15.08 -26.25 44.16
N GLU A 47 13.93 -25.69 43.70
CA GLU A 47 13.50 -25.71 42.29
C GLU A 47 14.42 -24.89 41.41
N CYS A 48 15.05 -23.85 41.93
CA CYS A 48 16.00 -22.97 41.22
C CYS A 48 17.45 -23.48 41.30
N GLY A 49 17.70 -24.66 41.89
CA GLY A 49 19.06 -25.19 42.02
C GLY A 49 19.91 -24.43 43.01
N VAL A 50 19.30 -23.67 43.93
CA VAL A 50 20.01 -22.94 44.99
C VAL A 50 20.49 -23.91 46.03
N ARG A 51 21.77 -23.90 46.34
CA ARG A 51 22.39 -24.74 47.37
C ARG A 51 23.30 -23.91 48.26
N TYR A 52 23.42 -24.35 49.52
CA TYR A 52 24.37 -23.73 50.43
C TYR A 52 25.80 -23.98 49.96
N ASN A 53 26.55 -22.92 49.81
CA ASN A 53 27.98 -22.97 49.50
C ASN A 53 28.81 -22.98 50.80
N SER A 54 29.32 -24.14 51.21
CA SER A 54 30.10 -24.34 52.41
C SER A 54 31.55 -23.83 52.33
N ASN A 55 31.87 -22.99 51.34
CA ASN A 55 33.21 -22.44 51.22
C ASN A 55 33.66 -21.79 52.53
N ASN A 56 34.71 -22.21 53.13
CA ASN A 56 35.28 -21.89 54.43
C ASN A 56 34.99 -20.49 55.08
N ASN A 57 33.99 -19.73 54.54
CA ASN A 57 33.62 -18.40 55.01
C ASN A 57 33.15 -18.41 56.48
N VAL A 58 32.30 -19.38 56.86
CA VAL A 58 31.84 -19.54 58.22
C VAL A 58 33.01 -19.90 59.15
N LYS A 59 33.91 -20.79 58.72
CA LYS A 59 35.13 -21.16 59.40
C LYS A 59 36.07 -19.98 59.59
N ASN A 60 36.23 -19.11 58.59
CA ASN A 60 37.05 -17.93 58.66
C ASN A 60 36.49 -16.87 59.62
N ILE A 61 35.16 -16.70 59.66
CA ILE A 61 34.50 -15.83 60.62
C ILE A 61 34.66 -16.36 62.05
N LEU A 62 34.50 -17.65 62.23
CA LEU A 62 34.71 -18.27 63.55
C LEU A 62 36.15 -18.14 64.03
N LYS A 63 37.14 -18.29 63.13
CA LYS A 63 38.57 -18.10 63.46
C LYS A 63 38.93 -16.66 63.80
N LYS A 64 38.25 -15.67 63.25
CA LYS A 64 38.48 -14.22 63.56
C LYS A 64 37.83 -13.79 64.86
N GLN A 65 37.12 -14.66 65.57
CA GLN A 65 36.49 -14.35 66.86
C GLN A 65 37.50 -14.41 67.96
N ASN A 66 37.69 -13.26 68.65
CA ASN A 66 38.51 -13.19 69.85
C ASN A 66 37.72 -13.77 71.07
N SER A 67 38.26 -14.79 71.69
CA SER A 67 37.66 -15.48 72.86
C SER A 67 37.40 -14.56 74.06
N PHE A 68 38.09 -13.38 74.10
CA PHE A 68 37.92 -12.37 75.16
C PHE A 68 36.99 -11.21 74.81
N GLY A 69 36.51 -11.15 73.57
CA GLY A 69 35.66 -10.05 73.06
C GLY A 69 34.15 -10.18 73.42
N TRP A 70 33.76 -11.16 74.16
CA TRP A 70 32.36 -11.45 74.46
C TRP A 70 31.65 -10.35 75.31
N ILE A 71 32.40 -9.60 76.14
CA ILE A 71 31.88 -8.50 76.95
C ILE A 71 31.42 -7.34 76.01
N GLY A 72 32.20 -7.00 74.98
CA GLY A 72 31.83 -5.96 74.03
C GLY A 72 30.71 -6.36 73.08
N ALA A 73 30.56 -7.66 72.80
CA ALA A 73 29.52 -8.19 71.96
C ALA A 73 28.13 -8.25 72.60
N TYR A 74 28.05 -8.11 73.91
CA TYR A 74 26.80 -7.99 74.63
C TYR A 74 26.11 -6.64 74.41
N PHE A 75 26.93 -5.60 74.14
CA PHE A 75 26.46 -4.23 73.90
C PHE A 75 26.37 -3.87 72.41
N ASN A 76 27.04 -4.62 71.54
CA ASN A 76 27.02 -4.40 70.10
C ASN A 76 26.49 -5.61 69.35
N LYS A 77 25.27 -5.53 68.81
CA LYS A 77 24.72 -6.52 67.91
C LYS A 77 25.47 -6.43 66.56
N SER A 78 26.57 -7.16 66.40
CA SER A 78 27.27 -7.20 65.12
C SER A 78 26.53 -8.12 64.15
N LYS A 79 26.04 -7.54 63.06
CA LYS A 79 25.48 -8.26 61.90
C LYS A 79 26.66 -8.49 60.93
N ASN A 80 27.05 -9.76 60.75
CA ASN A 80 28.01 -10.12 59.72
C ASN A 80 27.24 -10.52 58.45
N VAL A 81 27.45 -9.81 57.38
CA VAL A 81 26.94 -10.21 56.04
C VAL A 81 28.05 -11.01 55.36
N VAL A 82 27.76 -12.22 54.96
CA VAL A 82 28.64 -13.05 54.16
C VAL A 82 28.04 -13.12 52.77
N ASN A 83 28.79 -12.59 51.82
CA ASN A 83 28.45 -12.75 50.39
C ASN A 83 28.81 -14.19 49.99
N ASP A 84 28.11 -14.74 48.98
CA ASP A 84 28.36 -16.06 48.40
C ASP A 84 28.02 -17.27 49.28
N LEU A 85 26.99 -17.19 50.13
CA LEU A 85 26.48 -18.35 50.90
C LEU A 85 25.59 -19.28 50.04
N ALA A 86 25.13 -18.85 48.92
CA ALA A 86 24.31 -19.62 48.00
C ALA A 86 25.00 -19.78 46.66
N GLU A 87 25.07 -20.99 46.20
CA GLU A 87 25.48 -21.35 44.82
C GLU A 87 24.21 -21.74 44.06
N VAL A 88 24.16 -21.36 42.80
CA VAL A 88 23.00 -21.63 41.93
C VAL A 88 23.42 -22.50 40.78
N ASP A 89 22.80 -23.66 40.63
CA ASP A 89 22.96 -24.50 39.44
C ASP A 89 22.18 -23.83 38.27
N GLU A 90 22.93 -23.25 37.35
CA GLU A 90 22.34 -22.49 36.27
C GLU A 90 21.49 -23.34 35.33
N THR A 91 21.79 -24.62 35.17
CA THR A 91 21.02 -25.53 34.32
C THR A 91 19.62 -25.77 34.93
N VAL A 92 19.58 -25.98 36.25
CA VAL A 92 18.32 -26.17 36.97
C VAL A 92 17.50 -24.89 36.98
N LEU A 93 18.14 -23.73 37.21
CA LEU A 93 17.48 -22.42 37.19
C LEU A 93 16.88 -22.12 35.82
N ARG A 94 17.59 -22.34 34.74
CA ARG A 94 17.10 -22.13 33.35
C ARG A 94 15.88 -23.00 33.07
N ALA A 95 15.94 -24.27 33.45
CA ALA A 95 14.80 -25.20 33.30
C ALA A 95 13.58 -24.72 34.09
N LYS A 96 13.78 -24.26 35.35
CA LYS A 96 12.69 -23.73 36.18
C LYS A 96 12.10 -22.44 35.58
N VAL A 97 12.94 -21.51 35.18
CA VAL A 97 12.49 -20.25 34.52
C VAL A 97 11.67 -20.57 33.28
N ALA A 98 12.14 -21.46 32.41
CA ALA A 98 11.40 -21.87 31.21
C ALA A 98 10.04 -22.52 31.50
N SER A 99 9.85 -23.06 32.71
CA SER A 99 8.58 -23.70 33.13
C SER A 99 7.58 -22.73 33.76
N LEU A 100 7.93 -21.47 33.99
CA LEU A 100 7.02 -20.49 34.57
C LEU A 100 5.82 -20.23 33.66
N GLY A 101 4.63 -20.08 34.23
CA GLY A 101 3.39 -19.90 33.45
C GLY A 101 3.41 -18.65 32.59
N HIS A 102 3.94 -17.54 33.13
CA HIS A 102 4.06 -16.26 32.41
C HIS A 102 5.14 -16.23 31.30
N LEU A 103 5.97 -17.29 31.22
CA LEU A 103 6.97 -17.41 30.14
C LEU A 103 6.50 -18.32 29.01
N GLN A 104 5.30 -18.89 29.09
CA GLN A 104 4.74 -19.66 27.96
C GLN A 104 4.40 -18.73 26.80
N GLU A 105 4.66 -19.19 25.59
CA GLU A 105 4.58 -18.39 24.37
C GLU A 105 3.16 -17.83 24.13
N GLU A 106 2.14 -18.62 24.51
CA GLU A 106 0.74 -18.26 24.35
C GLU A 106 0.28 -17.10 25.25
N VAL A 107 1.02 -16.82 26.32
CA VAL A 107 0.67 -15.78 27.32
C VAL A 107 1.45 -14.49 27.08
N GLN A 108 2.61 -14.57 26.43
CA GLN A 108 3.46 -13.43 26.20
C GLN A 108 2.96 -12.57 25.02
N VAL A 109 2.92 -11.27 25.21
CA VAL A 109 2.64 -10.29 24.18
C VAL A 109 3.94 -9.58 23.82
N ALA A 110 4.34 -9.64 22.55
CA ALA A 110 5.53 -8.93 22.06
C ALA A 110 5.35 -7.41 22.18
N PRO A 111 6.41 -6.67 22.50
CA PRO A 111 6.36 -5.21 22.44
C PRO A 111 6.15 -4.73 20.99
N VAL A 112 5.50 -3.59 20.84
CA VAL A 112 5.28 -2.94 19.55
C VAL A 112 6.00 -1.59 19.56
N ASP A 113 6.79 -1.33 18.53
CA ASP A 113 7.51 -0.07 18.36
C ASP A 113 6.56 1.08 18.04
N ALA A 114 6.92 2.28 18.52
CA ALA A 114 6.28 3.50 18.06
C ALA A 114 6.59 3.72 16.57
N LYS A 115 5.63 4.27 15.83
CA LYS A 115 5.77 4.53 14.39
C LYS A 115 5.03 5.78 13.95
N VAL A 116 5.48 6.38 12.86
CA VAL A 116 4.72 7.43 12.17
C VAL A 116 3.67 6.77 11.29
N GLU A 117 2.41 7.16 11.47
CA GLU A 117 1.29 6.69 10.66
C GLU A 117 0.55 7.86 9.99
N TYR A 118 0.00 7.59 8.82
CA TYR A 118 -0.87 8.52 8.10
C TYR A 118 -2.32 8.10 8.31
N LEU A 119 -3.02 8.84 9.17
CA LEU A 119 -4.41 8.56 9.55
C LEU A 119 -5.25 9.83 9.37
N ASN A 120 -6.44 9.71 8.78
CA ASN A 120 -7.36 10.83 8.57
C ASN A 120 -6.71 12.04 7.86
N ASN A 121 -5.85 11.76 6.89
CA ASN A 121 -5.06 12.75 6.13
C ASN A 121 -4.02 13.54 6.97
N GLU A 122 -3.61 13.00 8.10
CA GLU A 122 -2.58 13.61 8.95
C GLU A 122 -1.51 12.59 9.37
N PHE A 123 -0.28 13.06 9.52
CA PHE A 123 0.80 12.26 10.10
C PHE A 123 0.81 12.42 11.61
N THR A 124 0.75 11.29 12.30
CA THR A 124 0.81 11.21 13.76
C THR A 124 1.77 10.11 14.20
N ILE A 125 2.26 10.19 15.44
CA ILE A 125 2.96 9.07 16.05
C ILE A 125 1.94 8.21 16.79
N THR A 126 1.92 6.93 16.43
CA THR A 126 1.31 5.89 17.25
C THR A 126 2.35 5.45 18.27
N ASN A 127 2.01 5.58 19.54
CA ASN A 127 2.92 5.26 20.63
C ASN A 127 3.29 3.78 20.65
N GLU A 128 4.45 3.49 21.21
CA GLU A 128 4.86 2.13 21.52
C GLU A 128 3.91 1.46 22.52
N VAL A 129 3.84 0.14 22.44
CA VAL A 129 3.13 -0.67 23.40
C VAL A 129 4.14 -1.59 24.09
N ASN A 130 4.27 -1.44 25.42
CA ASN A 130 5.06 -2.35 26.21
C ASN A 130 4.36 -3.72 26.21
N GLY A 131 5.08 -4.75 25.78
CA GLY A 131 4.57 -6.12 25.83
C GLY A 131 4.72 -6.74 27.22
N SER A 132 4.42 -8.03 27.30
CA SER A 132 4.69 -8.87 28.46
C SER A 132 5.80 -9.90 28.22
N THR A 133 6.50 -9.82 27.09
CA THR A 133 7.63 -10.71 26.79
C THR A 133 8.77 -10.48 27.75
N ILE A 134 9.20 -11.53 28.43
CA ILE A 134 10.24 -11.51 29.44
C ILE A 134 11.61 -11.80 28.80
N ASP A 135 12.59 -10.96 29.12
CA ASP A 135 14.00 -11.26 28.89
C ASP A 135 14.47 -12.32 29.87
N GLN A 136 14.53 -13.56 29.39
CA GLN A 136 14.88 -14.72 30.23
C GLN A 136 16.27 -14.62 30.82
N GLU A 137 17.26 -14.10 30.09
CA GLU A 137 18.64 -13.96 30.57
C GLU A 137 18.68 -12.92 31.72
N LYS A 138 17.98 -11.82 31.54
CA LYS A 138 17.85 -10.80 32.57
C LYS A 138 17.13 -11.36 33.82
N LEU A 139 16.02 -12.08 33.64
CA LEU A 139 15.28 -12.69 34.75
C LEU A 139 16.15 -13.69 35.50
N ILE A 140 16.87 -14.57 34.82
CA ILE A 140 17.81 -15.54 35.43
C ILE A 140 18.85 -14.81 36.28
N SER A 141 19.42 -13.76 35.75
CA SER A 141 20.41 -12.90 36.42
C SER A 141 19.85 -12.27 37.68
N GLU A 142 18.64 -11.71 37.64
CA GLU A 142 18.00 -11.07 38.78
C GLU A 142 17.53 -12.08 39.84
N ILE A 143 17.07 -13.30 39.45
CA ILE A 143 16.75 -14.37 40.39
C ILE A 143 18.01 -14.82 41.16
N LYS A 144 19.13 -15.02 40.44
CA LYS A 144 20.43 -15.34 41.10
C LYS A 144 20.81 -14.29 42.13
N LEU A 145 20.71 -13.01 41.75
CA LEU A 145 21.04 -11.90 42.63
C LEU A 145 20.09 -11.86 43.86
N ALA A 146 18.78 -12.05 43.64
CA ALA A 146 17.79 -12.02 44.68
C ALA A 146 18.03 -13.13 45.72
N PHE A 147 18.33 -14.37 45.29
CA PHE A 147 18.67 -15.45 46.21
C PHE A 147 19.99 -15.19 46.97
N SER A 148 21.02 -14.64 46.30
CA SER A 148 22.28 -14.29 46.94
C SER A 148 22.11 -13.20 48.02
N GLU A 149 21.24 -12.23 47.75
CA GLU A 149 20.92 -11.13 48.70
C GLU A 149 19.89 -11.53 49.76
N GLY A 150 19.27 -12.71 49.66
CA GLY A 150 18.24 -13.18 50.58
C GLY A 150 16.94 -12.37 50.46
N LYS A 151 16.59 -11.92 49.27
CA LYS A 151 15.31 -11.24 48.99
C LYS A 151 14.15 -12.24 49.01
N GLU A 152 12.99 -11.79 49.45
CA GLU A 152 11.76 -12.56 49.50
C GLU A 152 10.85 -12.31 48.29
N SER A 153 11.11 -11.22 47.59
CA SER A 153 10.35 -10.85 46.38
C SER A 153 11.23 -10.16 45.33
N LEU A 154 10.82 -10.31 44.07
CA LEU A 154 11.44 -9.70 42.90
C LEU A 154 10.34 -9.11 42.02
N ASN A 155 10.30 -7.79 41.88
CA ASN A 155 9.40 -7.12 40.97
C ASN A 155 10.08 -7.02 39.58
N LEU A 156 9.52 -7.73 38.60
CA LEU A 156 10.12 -7.84 37.27
C LEU A 156 10.13 -6.50 36.52
N THR A 157 9.12 -5.66 36.74
CA THR A 157 9.04 -4.32 36.11
C THR A 157 10.12 -3.39 36.67
N GLU A 158 10.29 -3.34 37.98
CA GLU A 158 11.35 -2.52 38.62
C GLU A 158 12.75 -2.97 38.19
N LYS A 159 12.92 -4.28 37.97
CA LYS A 159 14.17 -4.89 37.55
C LYS A 159 14.38 -4.89 36.03
N LYS A 160 13.43 -4.34 35.28
CA LYS A 160 13.48 -4.25 33.80
C LYS A 160 13.72 -5.62 33.15
N CYS A 161 12.96 -6.62 33.60
CA CYS A 161 13.04 -7.98 33.05
C CYS A 161 12.17 -8.18 31.81
N TYR A 162 11.51 -7.14 31.30
CA TYR A 162 10.72 -7.20 30.07
C TYR A 162 11.50 -6.69 28.89
N VAL A 163 11.22 -7.27 27.72
CA VAL A 163 11.73 -6.76 26.44
C VAL A 163 11.05 -5.42 26.17
N GLU A 164 11.84 -4.37 26.03
CA GLU A 164 11.32 -3.05 25.72
C GLU A 164 11.17 -2.86 24.20
N PRO A 165 10.20 -2.05 23.76
CA PRO A 165 10.16 -1.60 22.35
C PRO A 165 11.49 -0.96 21.94
N ALA A 166 11.95 -1.29 20.73
CA ALA A 166 13.20 -0.76 20.20
C ALA A 166 13.10 0.73 19.84
N VAL A 167 11.91 1.17 19.42
CA VAL A 167 11.61 2.56 19.07
C VAL A 167 10.50 3.09 19.97
N LYS A 168 10.76 4.21 20.64
CA LYS A 168 9.80 4.91 21.50
C LYS A 168 9.29 6.18 20.84
N ALA A 169 8.12 6.66 21.25
CA ALA A 169 7.48 7.85 20.68
C ALA A 169 8.35 9.13 20.76
N ASN A 170 9.24 9.20 21.76
CA ASN A 170 10.19 10.31 21.91
C ASN A 170 11.53 10.09 21.19
N ASP A 171 11.67 9.05 20.38
CA ASP A 171 12.87 8.81 19.58
C ASP A 171 13.10 9.96 18.59
N ALA A 172 14.31 10.50 18.59
CA ALA A 172 14.65 11.67 17.77
C ALA A 172 14.54 11.41 16.26
N LYS A 173 14.82 10.17 15.80
CA LYS A 173 14.68 9.79 14.39
C LYS A 173 13.21 9.71 14.00
N LEU A 174 12.36 9.20 14.90
CA LEU A 174 10.92 9.13 14.67
C LEU A 174 10.30 10.53 14.60
N GLN A 175 10.71 11.45 15.49
CA GLN A 175 10.28 12.84 15.45
C GLN A 175 10.73 13.54 14.15
N ASN A 176 11.96 13.29 13.73
CA ASN A 176 12.49 13.83 12.48
C ASN A 176 11.70 13.29 11.25
N LEU A 177 11.34 12.00 11.24
CA LEU A 177 10.47 11.43 10.21
C LEU A 177 9.09 12.11 10.21
N LEU A 178 8.49 12.33 11.39
CA LEU A 178 7.19 13.00 11.50
C LEU A 178 7.25 14.42 10.91
N ASP A 179 8.27 15.20 11.26
CA ASP A 179 8.44 16.56 10.77
C ASP A 179 8.66 16.60 9.25
N ALA A 180 9.51 15.69 8.74
CA ALA A 180 9.74 15.56 7.31
C ALA A 180 8.48 15.10 6.55
N ALA A 181 7.73 14.13 7.11
CA ALA A 181 6.48 13.66 6.53
C ALA A 181 5.44 14.78 6.44
N ARG A 182 5.26 15.54 7.50
CA ARG A 182 4.35 16.71 7.52
C ARG A 182 4.76 17.79 6.52
N LYS A 183 6.06 18.01 6.37
CA LYS A 183 6.59 19.04 5.48
C LYS A 183 6.54 18.65 4.01
N TYR A 184 6.81 17.41 3.66
CA TYR A 184 7.09 16.99 2.29
C TYR A 184 6.12 15.96 1.72
N ALA A 185 5.29 15.34 2.54
CA ALA A 185 4.46 14.21 2.14
C ALA A 185 2.97 14.39 2.48
N SER A 186 2.51 15.59 2.81
CA SER A 186 1.12 15.84 3.22
C SER A 186 0.14 16.03 2.06
N ALA A 187 0.58 15.92 0.80
CA ALA A 187 -0.33 15.97 -0.33
C ALA A 187 -1.25 14.74 -0.37
N ALA A 188 -2.50 14.95 -0.82
CA ALA A 188 -3.47 13.89 -1.06
C ALA A 188 -4.24 14.16 -2.35
N ILE A 189 -3.77 13.54 -3.44
CA ILE A 189 -4.24 13.78 -4.80
C ILE A 189 -5.08 12.59 -5.25
N THR A 190 -6.33 12.85 -5.63
CA THR A 190 -7.25 11.82 -6.14
C THR A 190 -7.50 12.04 -7.63
N TYR A 191 -7.30 11.00 -8.43
CA TYR A 191 -7.70 10.95 -9.82
C TYR A 191 -8.96 10.10 -9.98
N LYS A 192 -9.99 10.66 -10.58
CA LYS A 192 -11.19 9.92 -10.98
C LYS A 192 -10.91 9.20 -12.29
N THR A 193 -11.00 7.87 -12.30
CA THR A 193 -10.82 7.06 -13.52
C THR A 193 -12.03 6.14 -13.73
N ARG A 194 -12.17 5.56 -14.92
CA ARG A 194 -13.26 4.60 -15.21
C ARG A 194 -13.20 3.35 -14.34
N SER A 195 -12.01 2.95 -13.89
CA SER A 195 -11.81 1.78 -13.05
C SER A 195 -11.86 2.10 -11.55
N GLY A 196 -12.32 3.28 -11.18
CA GLY A 196 -12.37 3.78 -9.82
C GLY A 196 -11.31 4.85 -9.53
N ASP A 197 -11.30 5.31 -8.30
CA ASP A 197 -10.37 6.34 -7.86
C ASP A 197 -8.93 5.81 -7.76
N VAL A 198 -7.99 6.66 -8.14
CA VAL A 198 -6.55 6.44 -7.91
C VAL A 198 -6.06 7.54 -6.99
N VAL A 199 -5.61 7.15 -5.81
CA VAL A 199 -5.17 8.10 -4.78
C VAL A 199 -3.65 8.02 -4.65
N LEU A 200 -3.02 9.18 -4.57
CA LEU A 200 -1.63 9.37 -4.16
C LEU A 200 -1.64 10.28 -2.94
N ASP A 201 -1.36 9.73 -1.79
CA ASP A 201 -1.44 10.44 -0.52
C ASP A 201 -0.20 10.24 0.36
N GLY A 202 -0.25 10.77 1.56
CA GLY A 202 0.85 10.74 2.51
C GLY A 202 1.36 9.33 2.84
N SER A 203 0.48 8.32 2.84
CA SER A 203 0.87 6.93 3.11
C SER A 203 1.88 6.40 2.08
N THR A 204 1.75 6.86 0.83
CA THR A 204 2.69 6.55 -0.24
C THR A 204 3.87 7.52 -0.26
N LEU A 205 3.60 8.83 -0.17
CA LEU A 205 4.62 9.87 -0.31
C LEU A 205 5.70 9.80 0.76
N VAL A 206 5.36 9.41 1.99
CA VAL A 206 6.33 9.25 3.09
C VAL A 206 7.39 8.19 2.78
N THR A 207 7.03 7.17 1.99
CA THR A 207 7.98 6.11 1.57
C THR A 207 9.01 6.59 0.54
N TRP A 208 8.83 7.78 -0.02
CA TRP A 208 9.72 8.38 -1.01
C TRP A 208 10.76 9.32 -0.39
N LEU A 209 10.65 9.59 0.91
CA LEU A 209 11.64 10.40 1.62
C LEU A 209 12.98 9.68 1.64
N SER A 210 14.04 10.43 1.44
CA SER A 210 15.43 9.98 1.54
C SER A 210 15.98 10.26 2.95
N ILE A 211 17.07 9.60 3.29
CA ILE A 211 17.76 9.76 4.59
C ILE A 211 19.18 10.24 4.29
N ASP A 212 19.61 11.31 4.96
CA ASP A 212 20.97 11.84 4.85
C ASP A 212 21.98 11.06 5.74
N GLU A 213 23.27 11.39 5.63
CA GLU A 213 24.34 10.76 6.41
C GLU A 213 24.18 10.95 7.94
N SER A 214 23.44 11.96 8.36
CA SER A 214 23.13 12.24 9.76
C SER A 214 21.86 11.52 10.24
N GLY A 215 21.16 10.80 9.35
CA GLY A 215 19.94 10.07 9.66
C GLY A 215 18.68 10.94 9.61
N ASN A 216 18.72 12.13 9.01
CA ASN A 216 17.56 12.99 8.86
C ASN A 216 16.81 12.68 7.57
N TYR A 217 15.49 12.70 7.65
CA TYR A 217 14.63 12.52 6.50
C TYR A 217 14.46 13.83 5.71
N TYR A 218 14.55 13.73 4.40
CA TYR A 218 14.39 14.87 3.51
C TYR A 218 13.76 14.47 2.17
N ARG A 219 13.27 15.45 1.41
CA ARG A 219 12.80 15.26 0.05
C ARG A 219 13.97 15.37 -0.92
N ASP A 220 14.28 14.28 -1.62
CA ASP A 220 15.16 14.29 -2.78
C ASP A 220 14.31 14.49 -4.04
N ASP A 221 14.49 15.62 -4.73
CA ASP A 221 13.70 16.00 -5.90
C ASP A 221 13.92 15.04 -7.09
N ALA A 222 15.08 14.39 -7.20
CA ALA A 222 15.34 13.39 -8.24
C ALA A 222 14.55 12.10 -7.97
N VAL A 223 14.55 11.64 -6.73
CA VAL A 223 13.77 10.48 -6.29
C VAL A 223 12.28 10.74 -6.46
N PHE A 224 11.78 11.88 -6.03
CA PHE A 224 10.36 12.24 -6.19
C PHE A 224 9.96 12.29 -7.67
N LYS A 225 10.81 12.85 -8.52
CA LYS A 225 10.55 12.89 -9.97
C LYS A 225 10.49 11.49 -10.59
N GLU A 226 11.39 10.59 -10.20
CA GLU A 226 11.38 9.18 -10.63
C GLU A 226 10.08 8.49 -10.19
N LYS A 227 9.73 8.57 -8.91
CA LYS A 227 8.52 7.95 -8.35
C LYS A 227 7.23 8.50 -8.94
N VAL A 228 7.15 9.81 -9.16
CA VAL A 228 6.03 10.43 -9.86
C VAL A 228 5.96 9.96 -11.32
N THR A 229 7.09 9.77 -11.99
CA THR A 229 7.12 9.24 -13.36
C THR A 229 6.54 7.83 -13.42
N ASP A 230 6.91 6.96 -12.49
CA ASP A 230 6.38 5.59 -12.37
C ASP A 230 4.87 5.59 -12.06
N PHE A 231 4.46 6.45 -11.13
CA PHE A 231 3.05 6.62 -10.78
C PHE A 231 2.23 7.07 -11.99
N VAL A 232 2.68 8.10 -12.72
CA VAL A 232 2.01 8.62 -13.92
C VAL A 232 2.00 7.57 -15.04
N GLY A 233 3.06 6.76 -15.17
CA GLY A 233 3.10 5.61 -16.09
C GLY A 233 2.01 4.57 -15.77
N SER A 234 1.76 4.31 -14.49
CA SER A 234 0.71 3.42 -14.02
C SER A 234 -0.69 4.04 -14.19
N LEU A 235 -0.83 5.33 -13.93
CA LEU A 235 -2.05 6.10 -14.14
C LEU A 235 -2.43 6.14 -15.63
N ALA A 236 -1.45 6.27 -16.54
CA ALA A 236 -1.67 6.26 -17.97
C ALA A 236 -2.34 4.98 -18.47
N LYS A 237 -2.01 3.82 -17.88
CA LYS A 237 -2.66 2.53 -18.21
C LYS A 237 -4.16 2.50 -17.87
N LYS A 238 -4.60 3.31 -16.90
CA LYS A 238 -6.00 3.41 -16.48
C LYS A 238 -6.78 4.49 -17.25
N ILE A 239 -6.10 5.52 -17.74
CA ILE A 239 -6.71 6.66 -18.43
C ILE A 239 -6.72 6.46 -19.95
N ASN A 240 -5.61 5.96 -20.52
CA ASN A 240 -5.48 5.84 -21.98
C ASN A 240 -6.51 4.87 -22.55
N SER A 241 -7.26 5.33 -23.54
CA SER A 241 -8.34 4.58 -24.16
C SER A 241 -8.33 4.65 -25.68
N VAL A 242 -7.47 5.49 -26.28
CA VAL A 242 -7.30 5.57 -27.73
C VAL A 242 -6.79 4.24 -28.28
N GLY A 243 -7.53 3.66 -29.23
CA GLY A 243 -7.16 2.39 -29.88
C GLY A 243 -7.37 1.15 -29.00
N GLY A 244 -7.75 1.32 -27.75
CA GLY A 244 -8.07 0.23 -26.83
C GLY A 244 -9.38 -0.46 -27.15
N SER A 245 -9.63 -1.56 -26.45
CA SER A 245 -10.92 -2.24 -26.50
C SER A 245 -11.97 -1.48 -25.67
N ARG A 246 -13.18 -1.38 -26.20
CA ARG A 246 -14.34 -0.81 -25.50
C ARG A 246 -15.58 -1.63 -25.74
N THR A 247 -16.36 -1.82 -24.71
CA THR A 247 -17.67 -2.48 -24.76
C THR A 247 -18.76 -1.43 -24.59
N PHE A 248 -19.73 -1.45 -25.48
CA PHE A 248 -20.86 -0.53 -25.47
C PHE A 248 -22.18 -1.25 -25.75
N VAL A 249 -23.28 -0.63 -25.39
CA VAL A 249 -24.62 -1.08 -25.74
C VAL A 249 -25.07 -0.26 -26.94
N GLY A 250 -25.31 -0.95 -28.05
CA GLY A 250 -25.76 -0.39 -29.30
C GLY A 250 -27.25 -0.62 -29.55
N ALA A 251 -27.66 -0.52 -30.82
CA ALA A 251 -29.01 -0.75 -31.27
C ALA A 251 -29.53 -2.14 -30.83
N ASN A 252 -30.85 -2.23 -30.57
CA ASN A 252 -31.52 -3.45 -30.11
C ASN A 252 -30.95 -4.02 -28.80
N ASN A 253 -30.37 -3.17 -27.93
CA ASN A 253 -29.69 -3.54 -26.65
C ASN A 253 -28.57 -4.59 -26.84
N ARG A 254 -27.93 -4.63 -27.98
CA ARG A 254 -26.79 -5.50 -28.23
C ARG A 254 -25.56 -4.99 -27.54
N THR A 255 -24.91 -5.85 -26.79
CA THR A 255 -23.58 -5.56 -26.23
C THR A 255 -22.50 -5.89 -27.25
N ILE A 256 -21.74 -4.88 -27.64
CA ILE A 256 -20.73 -4.95 -28.71
C ILE A 256 -19.38 -4.57 -28.14
N THR A 257 -18.33 -5.32 -28.50
CA THR A 257 -16.95 -4.98 -28.17
C THR A 257 -16.17 -4.65 -29.43
N VAL A 258 -15.54 -3.49 -29.46
CA VAL A 258 -14.73 -3.04 -30.59
C VAL A 258 -13.37 -2.57 -30.09
N SER A 259 -12.33 -2.78 -30.92
CA SER A 259 -10.97 -2.32 -30.67
C SER A 259 -10.44 -1.51 -31.84
N GLY A 260 -9.50 -0.60 -31.56
CA GLY A 260 -8.90 0.24 -32.60
C GLY A 260 -9.59 1.60 -32.74
N GLY A 261 -9.18 2.32 -33.77
CA GLY A 261 -9.62 3.70 -34.00
C GLY A 261 -8.79 4.74 -33.27
N ASN A 262 -9.25 5.98 -33.33
CA ASN A 262 -8.54 7.13 -32.76
C ASN A 262 -9.37 7.90 -31.71
N TYR A 263 -10.52 7.38 -31.35
CA TYR A 263 -11.38 7.93 -30.31
C TYR A 263 -10.92 7.46 -28.94
N GLY A 264 -10.88 8.38 -27.99
CA GLY A 264 -10.50 8.11 -26.62
C GLY A 264 -9.56 9.18 -26.06
N LEU A 265 -9.09 8.95 -24.84
CA LEU A 265 -8.16 9.83 -24.13
C LEU A 265 -6.74 9.28 -24.18
N ARG A 266 -5.77 10.17 -24.15
CA ARG A 266 -4.35 9.86 -23.96
C ARG A 266 -3.75 10.85 -22.97
N LEU A 267 -3.19 10.34 -21.88
CA LEU A 267 -2.51 11.13 -20.87
C LEU A 267 -1.25 11.78 -21.45
N GLN A 268 -1.05 13.08 -21.19
CA GLN A 268 0.15 13.81 -21.54
C GLN A 268 1.20 13.66 -20.42
N ASN A 269 1.90 12.53 -20.40
CA ASN A 269 2.77 12.13 -19.28
C ASN A 269 3.70 13.25 -18.80
N SER A 270 4.41 13.94 -19.69
CA SER A 270 5.36 15.01 -19.30
C SER A 270 4.68 16.17 -18.59
N LYS A 271 3.52 16.61 -19.07
CA LYS A 271 2.76 17.70 -18.43
C LYS A 271 2.14 17.25 -17.12
N GLU A 272 1.68 16.01 -17.07
CA GLU A 272 1.11 15.44 -15.85
C GLU A 272 2.16 15.27 -14.77
N ILE A 273 3.35 14.76 -15.09
CA ILE A 273 4.48 14.65 -14.16
C ILE A 273 4.82 16.02 -13.56
N SER A 274 5.00 17.05 -14.40
CA SER A 274 5.33 18.39 -13.93
C SER A 274 4.26 18.97 -12.99
N GLY A 275 3.00 18.91 -13.42
CA GLY A 275 1.91 19.47 -12.61
C GLY A 275 1.60 18.67 -11.35
N LEU A 276 1.81 17.34 -11.36
CA LEU A 276 1.66 16.51 -10.16
C LEU A 276 2.78 16.79 -9.15
N LEU A 277 4.03 17.00 -9.61
CA LEU A 277 5.13 17.42 -8.75
C LEU A 277 4.84 18.77 -8.08
N GLU A 278 4.32 19.76 -8.83
CA GLU A 278 3.91 21.06 -8.29
C GLU A 278 2.84 20.88 -7.18
N ASP A 279 1.81 20.06 -7.43
CA ASP A 279 0.76 19.79 -6.46
C ASP A 279 1.28 19.08 -5.20
N ILE A 280 2.20 18.09 -5.36
CA ILE A 280 2.85 17.41 -4.24
C ILE A 280 3.69 18.40 -3.43
N TYR A 281 4.48 19.24 -4.09
CA TYR A 281 5.34 20.20 -3.41
C TYR A 281 4.58 21.30 -2.68
N ALA A 282 3.36 21.58 -3.13
CA ALA A 282 2.44 22.49 -2.47
C ALA A 282 1.58 21.81 -1.38
N ASN A 283 1.80 20.53 -1.09
CA ASN A 283 0.97 19.73 -0.18
C ASN A 283 -0.53 19.83 -0.48
N LYS A 284 -0.89 19.81 -1.77
CA LYS A 284 -2.27 19.99 -2.20
C LYS A 284 -3.13 18.78 -1.86
N VAL A 285 -4.36 19.04 -1.43
CA VAL A 285 -5.36 18.01 -1.13
C VAL A 285 -6.57 18.21 -2.05
N GLY A 286 -7.00 17.16 -2.72
CA GLY A 286 -8.21 17.18 -3.54
C GLY A 286 -8.15 16.36 -4.81
N VAL A 287 -9.16 16.58 -5.66
CA VAL A 287 -9.27 15.91 -6.96
C VAL A 287 -8.45 16.66 -8.00
N ARG A 288 -7.60 15.92 -8.72
CA ARG A 288 -6.84 16.43 -9.85
C ARG A 288 -7.42 15.90 -11.16
N THR A 289 -7.71 16.80 -12.10
CA THR A 289 -8.07 16.44 -13.45
C THR A 289 -6.79 16.13 -14.25
N PRO A 290 -6.63 14.92 -14.81
CA PRO A 290 -5.42 14.57 -15.56
C PRO A 290 -5.32 15.37 -16.85
N VAL A 291 -4.10 15.76 -17.22
CA VAL A 291 -3.84 16.47 -18.49
C VAL A 291 -3.86 15.46 -19.63
N THR A 292 -4.92 15.50 -20.43
CA THR A 292 -5.13 14.55 -21.52
C THR A 292 -5.21 15.23 -22.90
N THR A 293 -5.01 14.45 -23.93
CA THR A 293 -5.39 14.75 -25.31
C THR A 293 -6.41 13.71 -25.78
N GLY A 294 -7.07 14.01 -26.89
CA GLY A 294 -8.11 13.14 -27.43
C GLY A 294 -9.48 13.55 -26.95
N ARG A 295 -10.45 12.67 -27.14
CA ARG A 295 -11.86 12.95 -26.88
C ARG A 295 -12.58 11.73 -26.33
N GLU A 296 -13.43 11.98 -25.38
CA GLU A 296 -14.37 11.02 -24.82
C GLU A 296 -15.64 11.78 -24.41
N ALA A 297 -16.80 11.30 -24.85
CA ALA A 297 -18.06 11.99 -24.59
C ALA A 297 -18.47 11.91 -23.12
N SER A 298 -18.31 10.74 -22.51
CA SER A 298 -18.52 10.50 -21.09
C SER A 298 -17.74 9.25 -20.64
N SER A 299 -17.80 8.88 -19.36
CA SER A 299 -17.31 7.57 -18.88
C SER A 299 -18.26 6.43 -19.22
N ASP A 300 -19.51 6.75 -19.56
CA ASP A 300 -20.58 5.78 -19.75
C ASP A 300 -20.54 5.16 -21.16
N ASN A 301 -21.20 4.02 -21.31
CA ASN A 301 -21.32 3.29 -22.58
C ASN A 301 -19.97 3.12 -23.31
N GLY A 302 -18.96 2.64 -22.59
CA GLY A 302 -17.61 2.45 -23.16
C GLY A 302 -16.90 3.75 -23.59
N GLY A 303 -17.32 4.89 -23.02
CA GLY A 303 -16.81 6.21 -23.36
C GLY A 303 -17.53 6.92 -24.52
N LEU A 304 -18.52 6.27 -25.13
CA LEU A 304 -19.29 6.84 -26.25
C LEU A 304 -20.39 7.80 -25.77
N GLY A 305 -20.85 7.62 -24.53
CA GLY A 305 -22.01 8.34 -24.02
C GLY A 305 -23.31 7.85 -24.66
N ASP A 306 -24.27 8.73 -24.70
CA ASP A 306 -25.64 8.49 -25.22
C ASP A 306 -25.89 9.03 -26.64
N THR A 307 -24.86 9.68 -27.23
CA THR A 307 -24.94 10.33 -28.55
C THR A 307 -23.76 9.92 -29.41
N PHE A 308 -23.99 9.00 -30.37
CA PHE A 308 -22.96 8.45 -31.24
C PHE A 308 -23.56 7.85 -32.52
N VAL A 309 -22.74 7.68 -33.56
CA VAL A 309 -23.07 6.92 -34.76
C VAL A 309 -22.57 5.50 -34.62
N GLU A 310 -23.47 4.53 -34.75
CA GLU A 310 -23.19 3.11 -34.75
C GLU A 310 -23.25 2.59 -36.20
N ILE A 311 -22.24 1.80 -36.62
CA ILE A 311 -22.13 1.26 -37.98
C ILE A 311 -21.83 -0.25 -37.88
N ASP A 312 -22.82 -1.05 -38.20
CA ASP A 312 -22.67 -2.50 -38.38
C ASP A 312 -22.20 -2.76 -39.82
N LEU A 313 -20.91 -3.06 -39.96
CA LEU A 313 -20.28 -3.31 -41.26
C LEU A 313 -20.67 -4.66 -41.84
N SER A 314 -21.08 -5.65 -41.02
CA SER A 314 -21.61 -6.94 -41.48
C SER A 314 -23.06 -6.83 -41.86
N GLY A 315 -23.85 -6.16 -41.05
CA GLY A 315 -25.28 -5.90 -41.32
C GLY A 315 -25.51 -4.83 -42.37
N GLN A 316 -24.48 -4.06 -42.74
CA GLN A 316 -24.54 -2.91 -43.62
C GLN A 316 -25.66 -1.93 -43.25
N HIS A 317 -25.71 -1.60 -41.96
CA HIS A 317 -26.68 -0.69 -41.39
C HIS A 317 -26.03 0.32 -40.45
N MET A 318 -26.62 1.51 -40.38
CA MET A 318 -26.17 2.62 -39.50
C MET A 318 -27.32 3.07 -38.64
N TRP A 319 -27.03 3.32 -37.36
CA TRP A 319 -27.91 4.02 -36.41
C TRP A 319 -27.22 5.28 -35.91
N TYR A 320 -27.97 6.37 -35.80
CA TYR A 320 -27.54 7.56 -35.07
C TYR A 320 -28.32 7.67 -33.78
N HIS A 321 -27.61 7.44 -32.69
CA HIS A 321 -28.09 7.62 -31.32
C HIS A 321 -27.92 9.08 -30.92
N LYS A 322 -28.95 9.70 -30.37
CA LYS A 322 -28.89 11.04 -29.81
C LYS A 322 -29.69 11.07 -28.50
N ASN A 323 -29.01 11.45 -27.39
CA ASN A 323 -29.58 11.44 -26.05
C ASN A 323 -30.22 10.08 -25.68
N GLY A 324 -29.55 8.99 -26.00
CA GLY A 324 -30.00 7.63 -25.70
C GLY A 324 -31.11 7.07 -26.61
N GLN A 325 -31.53 7.79 -27.64
CA GLN A 325 -32.57 7.36 -28.58
C GLN A 325 -32.01 7.25 -29.99
N ILE A 326 -32.47 6.27 -30.76
CA ILE A 326 -32.20 6.18 -32.19
C ILE A 326 -33.10 7.21 -32.90
N VAL A 327 -32.48 8.24 -33.47
CA VAL A 327 -33.19 9.33 -34.15
C VAL A 327 -33.08 9.24 -35.67
N LEU A 328 -32.14 8.43 -36.19
CA LEU A 328 -31.97 8.18 -37.61
C LEU A 328 -31.33 6.79 -37.80
N GLU A 329 -31.81 6.06 -38.78
CA GLU A 329 -31.20 4.79 -39.23
C GLU A 329 -31.28 4.64 -40.74
N SER A 330 -30.40 3.81 -41.30
CA SER A 330 -30.40 3.54 -42.75
C SER A 330 -29.51 2.36 -43.11
N ASP A 331 -29.90 1.66 -44.13
CA ASP A 331 -29.00 0.79 -44.88
C ASP A 331 -27.88 1.63 -45.50
N ILE A 332 -26.67 1.05 -45.53
CA ILE A 332 -25.46 1.68 -46.03
C ILE A 332 -24.73 0.83 -47.05
N VAL A 333 -23.72 1.38 -47.73
CA VAL A 333 -22.66 0.57 -48.34
C VAL A 333 -21.31 1.06 -47.86
N SER A 334 -20.60 0.18 -47.16
CA SER A 334 -19.27 0.42 -46.65
C SER A 334 -18.19 0.14 -47.69
N GLY A 335 -16.93 0.19 -47.26
CA GLY A 335 -15.78 -0.15 -48.10
C GLY A 335 -15.82 -1.56 -48.65
N THR A 336 -15.23 -1.81 -49.83
CA THR A 336 -15.22 -3.12 -50.49
C THR A 336 -14.48 -4.14 -49.63
N TYR A 337 -15.19 -5.13 -49.10
CA TYR A 337 -14.66 -6.10 -48.15
C TYR A 337 -13.60 -7.02 -48.75
N ASN A 338 -13.80 -7.49 -49.97
CA ASN A 338 -12.87 -8.39 -50.63
C ASN A 338 -11.58 -7.74 -51.13
N ILE A 339 -11.46 -6.41 -51.00
CA ILE A 339 -10.23 -5.64 -51.29
C ILE A 339 -9.71 -5.04 -50.01
N ALA A 340 -8.60 -5.60 -49.47
CA ALA A 340 -8.10 -5.26 -48.14
C ALA A 340 -7.92 -3.76 -47.87
N ASP A 341 -7.32 -3.04 -48.83
CA ASP A 341 -7.04 -1.61 -48.75
C ASP A 341 -8.29 -0.71 -48.90
N ARG A 342 -9.45 -1.31 -49.21
CA ARG A 342 -10.72 -0.60 -49.34
C ARG A 342 -11.70 -0.92 -48.21
N ARG A 343 -11.36 -1.85 -47.31
CA ARG A 343 -12.23 -2.18 -46.16
C ARG A 343 -12.40 -0.96 -45.26
N THR A 344 -13.61 -0.74 -44.79
CA THR A 344 -13.80 0.20 -43.67
C THR A 344 -13.22 -0.46 -42.43
N PRO A 345 -12.23 0.13 -41.74
CA PRO A 345 -11.65 -0.49 -40.55
C PRO A 345 -12.63 -0.42 -39.38
N ALA A 346 -12.74 -1.54 -38.64
CA ALA A 346 -13.42 -1.53 -37.37
C ALA A 346 -12.67 -0.64 -36.37
N GLY A 347 -13.39 -0.04 -35.41
CA GLY A 347 -12.81 0.83 -34.39
C GLY A 347 -13.78 1.90 -33.93
N ALA A 348 -13.34 2.65 -32.92
CA ALA A 348 -14.03 3.86 -32.46
C ALA A 348 -13.28 5.11 -32.96
N TYR A 349 -14.02 5.97 -33.55
CA TYR A 349 -13.56 7.19 -34.21
C TYR A 349 -14.37 8.39 -33.72
N TYR A 350 -14.09 9.57 -34.22
CA TYR A 350 -14.92 10.75 -34.02
C TYR A 350 -15.03 11.58 -35.30
N LEU A 351 -16.11 12.29 -35.45
CA LEU A 351 -16.34 13.17 -36.57
C LEU A 351 -15.39 14.37 -36.50
N TYR A 352 -14.49 14.54 -37.51
CA TYR A 352 -13.52 15.64 -37.49
C TYR A 352 -14.12 16.96 -37.91
N ASN A 353 -14.98 16.90 -38.93
CA ASN A 353 -15.48 18.08 -39.64
C ASN A 353 -16.80 17.75 -40.34
N LYS A 354 -17.44 18.80 -40.87
CA LYS A 354 -18.63 18.73 -41.72
C LYS A 354 -18.44 19.67 -42.89
N GLU A 355 -18.49 19.14 -44.11
CA GLU A 355 -18.31 19.94 -45.32
C GLU A 355 -19.48 19.73 -46.29
N ARG A 356 -19.81 20.77 -47.08
CA ARG A 356 -20.76 20.72 -48.18
C ARG A 356 -20.03 20.77 -49.51
N ASN A 357 -20.60 20.10 -50.51
CA ASN A 357 -20.16 20.19 -51.93
C ASN A 357 -18.66 19.88 -52.06
N ARG A 358 -18.21 18.80 -51.46
CA ARG A 358 -16.81 18.33 -51.47
C ARG A 358 -16.60 17.41 -52.68
N VAL A 359 -15.42 17.54 -53.38
CA VAL A 359 -14.96 16.53 -54.35
C VAL A 359 -14.02 15.58 -53.62
N LEU A 360 -14.40 14.32 -53.54
CA LEU A 360 -13.57 13.25 -52.96
C LEU A 360 -12.61 12.72 -53.99
N ARG A 361 -11.32 12.61 -53.63
CA ARG A 361 -10.25 12.14 -54.51
C ARG A 361 -9.41 11.11 -53.77
N GLY A 362 -8.92 10.10 -54.52
CA GLY A 362 -7.94 9.17 -54.00
C GLY A 362 -6.55 9.78 -53.84
N THR A 363 -5.56 8.96 -53.47
CA THR A 363 -4.15 9.38 -53.53
C THR A 363 -3.74 9.66 -54.97
N LYS A 364 -3.09 10.80 -55.20
CA LYS A 364 -2.63 11.22 -56.52
C LYS A 364 -1.70 10.18 -57.13
N LEU A 365 -1.92 9.81 -58.38
CA LEU A 365 -1.11 8.86 -59.11
C LEU A 365 0.25 9.47 -59.48
N PRO A 366 1.29 8.65 -59.84
CA PRO A 366 2.60 9.14 -60.20
C PRO A 366 2.59 10.09 -61.41
N ASP A 367 1.63 9.95 -62.31
CA ASP A 367 1.41 10.81 -63.50
C ASP A 367 0.74 12.15 -63.15
N GLY A 368 0.43 12.38 -61.89
CA GLY A 368 -0.22 13.60 -61.43
C GLY A 368 -1.73 13.63 -61.52
N THR A 369 -2.36 12.58 -62.01
CA THR A 369 -3.83 12.47 -62.13
C THR A 369 -4.46 11.92 -60.83
N TRP A 370 -5.79 12.07 -60.70
CA TRP A 370 -6.54 11.47 -59.61
C TRP A 370 -7.16 10.14 -60.05
N PRO A 371 -7.11 9.05 -59.25
CA PRO A 371 -7.71 7.78 -59.60
C PRO A 371 -9.24 7.85 -59.71
N TYR A 372 -9.83 8.82 -59.04
CA TYR A 372 -11.25 9.18 -59.14
C TYR A 372 -11.49 10.58 -58.62
N GLU A 373 -12.59 11.20 -59.07
CA GLU A 373 -13.13 12.46 -58.59
C GLU A 373 -14.63 12.29 -58.40
N THR A 374 -15.07 12.31 -57.15
CA THR A 374 -16.45 12.05 -56.79
C THR A 374 -17.03 13.24 -56.05
N PRO A 375 -17.91 14.05 -56.65
CA PRO A 375 -18.59 15.13 -55.94
C PRO A 375 -19.64 14.57 -55.00
N VAL A 376 -19.67 15.08 -53.76
CA VAL A 376 -20.65 14.73 -52.71
C VAL A 376 -21.23 16.02 -52.14
N SER A 377 -22.53 15.99 -51.84
CA SER A 377 -23.22 17.14 -51.23
C SER A 377 -22.95 17.31 -49.75
N TYR A 378 -22.74 16.20 -49.06
CA TYR A 378 -22.53 16.12 -47.60
C TYR A 378 -21.31 15.23 -47.32
N TRP A 379 -20.30 15.80 -46.67
CA TRP A 379 -19.08 15.09 -46.27
C TRP A 379 -18.86 15.17 -44.77
N MET A 380 -18.72 14.03 -44.11
CA MET A 380 -18.59 13.87 -42.65
C MET A 380 -17.44 12.90 -42.35
N PRO A 381 -16.16 13.36 -42.39
CA PRO A 381 -14.99 12.53 -42.20
C PRO A 381 -14.80 12.13 -40.71
N PHE A 382 -14.42 10.86 -40.48
CA PHE A 382 -14.16 10.34 -39.14
C PHE A 382 -12.85 9.54 -39.01
N ASN A 383 -12.27 9.07 -40.13
CA ASN A 383 -11.01 8.33 -40.12
C ASN A 383 -10.17 8.68 -41.34
N LYS A 384 -9.22 9.63 -41.17
CA LYS A 384 -8.39 10.13 -42.33
C LYS A 384 -9.26 10.55 -43.48
N GLY A 385 -9.16 9.85 -44.62
CA GLY A 385 -9.96 10.06 -45.82
C GLY A 385 -11.28 9.27 -45.87
N ILE A 386 -11.66 8.61 -44.78
CA ILE A 386 -12.90 7.84 -44.66
C ILE A 386 -13.95 8.67 -43.92
N GLY A 387 -15.16 8.76 -44.47
CA GLY A 387 -16.26 9.50 -43.89
C GLY A 387 -17.62 8.97 -44.35
N LEU A 388 -18.69 9.55 -43.77
CA LEU A 388 -20.06 9.32 -44.22
C LEU A 388 -20.39 10.38 -45.28
N HIS A 389 -21.04 9.96 -46.35
CA HIS A 389 -21.44 10.87 -47.45
C HIS A 389 -22.59 10.32 -48.29
N ASP A 390 -23.24 11.20 -49.03
CA ASP A 390 -24.27 10.84 -49.98
C ASP A 390 -23.70 10.14 -51.22
N SER A 391 -24.51 9.26 -51.82
CA SER A 391 -24.10 8.46 -52.97
C SER A 391 -25.20 8.21 -53.99
N SER A 392 -26.39 8.84 -53.86
CA SER A 392 -27.51 8.61 -54.73
C SER A 392 -27.28 9.03 -56.20
N SER A 393 -26.24 9.79 -56.49
CA SER A 393 -25.85 10.16 -57.89
C SER A 393 -25.29 8.99 -58.69
N TRP A 394 -24.79 7.95 -58.04
CA TRP A 394 -24.26 6.71 -58.70
C TRP A 394 -24.73 5.41 -58.10
N ARG A 395 -25.46 5.44 -56.96
CA ARG A 395 -25.95 4.27 -56.27
C ARG A 395 -27.45 4.38 -56.04
N SER A 396 -28.21 3.31 -56.36
CA SER A 396 -29.65 3.25 -56.17
C SER A 396 -30.10 2.20 -55.13
N LYS A 397 -29.14 1.42 -54.61
CA LYS A 397 -29.39 0.39 -53.59
C LYS A 397 -28.33 0.45 -52.49
N TRP A 398 -28.74 0.16 -51.27
CA TRP A 398 -27.87 0.10 -50.09
C TRP A 398 -28.19 -1.21 -49.35
N GLY A 399 -27.31 -1.59 -48.42
CA GLY A 399 -27.47 -2.77 -47.60
C GLY A 399 -27.05 -4.08 -48.28
N GLY A 400 -27.35 -5.18 -47.58
CA GLY A 400 -27.13 -6.55 -48.10
C GLY A 400 -25.62 -6.83 -48.35
N THR A 401 -25.34 -7.56 -49.43
CA THR A 401 -24.00 -8.04 -49.74
C THR A 401 -23.26 -7.14 -50.76
N ILE A 402 -23.80 -5.96 -51.07
CA ILE A 402 -23.20 -5.04 -52.06
C ILE A 402 -21.76 -4.72 -51.76
N TYR A 403 -21.45 -4.49 -50.48
CA TYR A 403 -20.10 -4.15 -49.96
C TYR A 403 -19.06 -5.23 -50.22
N MET A 404 -19.45 -6.47 -50.45
CA MET A 404 -18.49 -7.56 -50.65
C MET A 404 -17.60 -7.31 -51.86
N ASN A 405 -18.16 -6.84 -53.01
CA ASN A 405 -17.47 -6.67 -54.26
C ASN A 405 -17.66 -5.27 -54.89
N ASN A 406 -18.73 -4.55 -54.55
CA ASN A 406 -19.09 -3.25 -55.11
C ASN A 406 -19.29 -2.19 -54.00
N GLY A 407 -18.42 -2.24 -52.99
CA GLY A 407 -18.34 -1.22 -51.92
C GLY A 407 -17.62 0.07 -52.35
N SER A 408 -17.40 0.93 -51.39
CA SER A 408 -16.59 2.16 -51.56
C SER A 408 -15.07 1.88 -51.44
N HIS A 409 -14.28 2.93 -51.40
CA HIS A 409 -12.85 2.89 -51.01
C HIS A 409 -12.64 3.05 -49.50
N GLY A 410 -13.62 2.65 -48.65
CA GLY A 410 -13.58 2.73 -47.22
C GLY A 410 -14.68 3.61 -46.61
N CYS A 411 -15.22 4.55 -47.36
CA CYS A 411 -16.28 5.44 -46.91
C CYS A 411 -17.64 4.72 -46.70
N ILE A 412 -18.51 5.35 -45.91
CA ILE A 412 -19.88 4.92 -45.68
C ILE A 412 -20.81 5.69 -46.62
N ASN A 413 -21.32 4.98 -47.62
CA ASN A 413 -22.25 5.52 -48.59
C ASN A 413 -23.67 5.50 -48.07
N LEU A 414 -24.36 6.65 -48.13
CA LEU A 414 -25.71 6.88 -47.66
C LEU A 414 -26.62 7.33 -48.81
N PRO A 415 -27.96 7.04 -48.74
CA PRO A 415 -28.93 7.81 -49.51
C PRO A 415 -28.81 9.32 -49.22
N THR A 416 -28.97 10.18 -50.26
CA THR A 416 -28.77 11.62 -50.08
C THR A 416 -29.69 12.24 -49.04
N GLY A 417 -30.93 11.78 -48.92
CA GLY A 417 -31.87 12.24 -47.91
C GLY A 417 -31.38 11.94 -46.47
N ILE A 418 -30.84 10.74 -46.28
CA ILE A 418 -30.27 10.32 -44.97
C ILE A 418 -29.01 11.09 -44.66
N ALA A 419 -28.08 11.23 -45.64
CA ALA A 419 -26.88 12.02 -45.48
C ALA A 419 -27.19 13.47 -45.09
N SER A 420 -28.22 14.06 -45.68
CA SER A 420 -28.73 15.39 -45.33
C SER A 420 -29.23 15.51 -43.92
N GLN A 421 -30.08 14.56 -43.51
CA GLN A 421 -30.65 14.52 -42.13
C GLN A 421 -29.53 14.33 -41.10
N LEU A 422 -28.62 13.38 -41.32
CA LEU A 422 -27.47 13.15 -40.44
C LEU A 422 -26.61 14.41 -40.33
N TYR A 423 -26.24 15.01 -41.50
CA TYR A 423 -25.43 16.21 -41.52
C TYR A 423 -26.01 17.36 -40.73
N ASN A 424 -27.32 17.56 -40.79
CA ASN A 424 -28.00 18.66 -40.06
C ASN A 424 -28.14 18.41 -38.57
N SER A 425 -28.09 17.15 -38.12
CA SER A 425 -28.36 16.74 -36.72
C SER A 425 -27.11 16.34 -35.93
N ILE A 426 -26.04 15.88 -36.61
CA ILE A 426 -24.79 15.43 -35.99
C ILE A 426 -23.85 16.60 -35.69
N GLU A 427 -23.15 16.55 -34.58
CA GLU A 427 -22.16 17.56 -34.20
C GLU A 427 -20.73 17.07 -34.48
N VAL A 428 -19.83 18.03 -34.74
CA VAL A 428 -18.39 17.75 -34.81
C VAL A 428 -17.94 17.18 -33.48
N ASN A 429 -17.06 16.18 -33.49
CA ASN A 429 -16.58 15.37 -32.37
C ASN A 429 -17.53 14.28 -31.90
N CYS A 430 -18.71 14.12 -32.53
CA CYS A 430 -19.58 12.99 -32.25
C CYS A 430 -18.80 11.66 -32.47
N PRO A 431 -18.87 10.70 -31.52
CA PRO A 431 -18.27 9.38 -31.72
C PRO A 431 -18.89 8.65 -32.91
N VAL A 432 -18.05 7.92 -33.64
CA VAL A 432 -18.45 7.01 -34.72
C VAL A 432 -17.81 5.65 -34.45
N VAL A 433 -18.63 4.63 -34.27
CA VAL A 433 -18.15 3.28 -33.97
C VAL A 433 -18.50 2.34 -35.13
N CYS A 434 -17.49 1.63 -35.64
CA CYS A 434 -17.62 0.67 -36.73
C CYS A 434 -17.21 -0.73 -36.23
N TYR A 435 -18.02 -1.74 -36.53
CA TYR A 435 -17.74 -3.14 -36.16
C TYR A 435 -18.26 -4.12 -37.22
N TYR A 436 -17.73 -5.35 -37.22
CA TYR A 436 -18.14 -6.45 -38.05
C TYR A 436 -18.96 -7.50 -37.27
#